data_a04ca85ff2bb8d8ba78b9aecbf3f33dc
#
_entry.id   a04ca85ff2bb8d8ba78b9aecbf3f33dc
#
_cell.length_a   1.000
_cell.length_b   1.000
_cell.length_c   1.000
_cell.angle_alpha   90.00
_cell.angle_beta   90.00
_cell.angle_gamma   90.00
#
_symmetry.space_group_name_H-M   'P 1'
#
loop_
_entity.id
_entity.type
_entity.pdbx_description
1 polymer ?
#
loop_
_entity_poly.entity_id
_entity_poly.type
_entity_poly.pdbx_seq_one_letter_code
_entity_poly.pdbx_strand_id
1 'polypeptide(L)'
;MKNFTITPYTFISRAVFTLSAFLLFTNCKKDTPEEINEEEVINRVTLSVTASDNSTTDYTWNEGDTIPTVALAANATYSVSVHFYDASDASDVEDITEEVIEEADEHFVFYEVASANLAISPASNDVIDSDGVSINLKTQWVAAEASDGVIRLFLIHEPNDKAGTTRGAIGGASDVELSFPVSIQ
;
A
#
# COMPACT_ATOMS: atom_id res chain seq x y z
N MET A 1 63.96 -68.59 -53.24
CA MET A 1 63.03 -67.63 -53.79
C MET A 1 61.65 -68.10 -53.33
N LYS A 2 61.10 -67.51 -52.27
CA LYS A 2 59.84 -67.86 -51.69
C LYS A 2 58.92 -66.70 -51.69
N ASN A 3 57.83 -66.82 -52.47
CA ASN A 3 56.79 -65.83 -52.58
C ASN A 3 55.95 -65.86 -51.25
N PHE A 4 55.78 -64.69 -50.62
CA PHE A 4 54.92 -64.57 -49.45
C PHE A 4 53.76 -63.74 -49.90
N THR A 5 52.58 -64.39 -49.95
CA THR A 5 51.31 -63.77 -50.22
C THR A 5 50.71 -63.25 -48.89
N ILE A 6 50.47 -61.97 -48.82
CA ILE A 6 49.82 -61.34 -47.67
C ILE A 6 48.36 -61.13 -48.05
N THR A 7 47.48 -61.77 -47.30
CA THR A 7 46.02 -61.58 -47.40
C THR A 7 45.62 -60.33 -46.62
N PRO A 8 44.75 -59.48 -47.19
CA PRO A 8 44.27 -58.29 -46.45
C PRO A 8 43.15 -58.67 -45.43
N TYR A 9 43.40 -58.36 -44.19
CA TYR A 9 42.39 -58.42 -43.17
C TYR A 9 41.47 -57.19 -43.31
N THR A 10 40.21 -57.48 -43.56
CA THR A 10 39.13 -56.47 -43.51
C THR A 10 38.82 -56.15 -42.08
N PHE A 11 39.24 -54.92 -41.64
CA PHE A 11 38.81 -54.38 -40.38
C PHE A 11 37.37 -53.82 -40.50
N ILE A 12 36.42 -54.54 -39.93
CA ILE A 12 35.06 -54.02 -39.72
C ILE A 12 35.13 -53.04 -38.55
N SER A 13 35.21 -51.79 -38.88
CA SER A 13 35.06 -50.68 -37.87
C SER A 13 33.62 -50.62 -37.41
N ARG A 14 33.35 -51.10 -36.20
CA ARG A 14 32.10 -50.83 -35.53
C ARG A 14 32.10 -49.39 -35.05
N ALA A 15 31.44 -48.52 -35.83
CA ALA A 15 31.12 -47.20 -35.42
C ALA A 15 30.08 -47.31 -34.29
N VAL A 16 30.53 -47.13 -33.07
CA VAL A 16 29.66 -46.91 -31.92
C VAL A 16 29.11 -45.48 -31.99
N PHE A 17 27.89 -45.35 -32.46
CA PHE A 17 27.13 -44.10 -32.40
C PHE A 17 26.73 -43.81 -30.99
N THR A 18 27.55 -43.06 -30.24
CA THR A 18 27.16 -42.51 -28.95
C THR A 18 26.22 -41.35 -29.23
N LEU A 19 24.89 -41.64 -29.13
CA LEU A 19 23.84 -40.63 -29.13
C LEU A 19 23.94 -39.85 -27.83
N SER A 20 24.66 -38.73 -27.82
CA SER A 20 24.70 -37.78 -26.73
C SER A 20 23.33 -37.10 -26.66
N ALA A 21 22.47 -37.58 -25.79
CA ALA A 21 21.21 -36.91 -25.47
C ALA A 21 21.53 -35.60 -24.75
N PHE A 22 21.57 -34.52 -25.50
CA PHE A 22 21.66 -33.15 -24.98
C PHE A 22 20.29 -32.82 -24.36
N LEU A 23 20.15 -33.09 -23.04
CA LEU A 23 19.00 -32.64 -22.26
C LEU A 23 19.04 -31.11 -22.20
N LEU A 24 18.33 -30.48 -23.10
CA LEU A 24 17.96 -29.07 -22.99
C LEU A 24 17.02 -28.95 -21.78
N PHE A 25 17.59 -28.65 -20.62
CA PHE A 25 16.81 -28.10 -19.51
C PHE A 25 16.31 -26.75 -19.98
N THR A 26 15.13 -26.72 -20.59
CA THR A 26 14.35 -25.48 -20.67
C THR A 26 14.00 -25.12 -19.25
N ASN A 27 14.78 -24.19 -18.69
CA ASN A 27 14.44 -23.51 -17.46
C ASN A 27 13.20 -22.66 -17.80
N CYS A 28 12.01 -23.25 -17.69
CA CYS A 28 10.79 -22.47 -17.56
C CYS A 28 10.99 -21.62 -16.31
N LYS A 29 11.34 -20.34 -16.47
CA LYS A 29 10.99 -19.38 -15.44
C LYS A 29 9.48 -19.56 -15.26
N LYS A 30 9.11 -20.05 -14.09
CA LYS A 30 7.76 -19.97 -13.59
C LYS A 30 7.53 -18.45 -13.52
N ASP A 31 6.84 -17.89 -14.51
CA ASP A 31 6.33 -16.54 -14.38
C ASP A 31 5.53 -16.59 -13.09
N THR A 32 6.02 -15.90 -12.06
CA THR A 32 5.21 -15.59 -10.90
C THR A 32 3.98 -14.93 -11.50
N PRO A 33 2.74 -15.41 -11.22
CA PRO A 33 1.58 -14.66 -11.63
C PRO A 33 1.83 -13.21 -11.17
N GLU A 34 1.67 -12.23 -12.03
CA GLU A 34 1.52 -10.85 -11.57
C GLU A 34 0.44 -10.92 -10.52
N GLU A 35 0.75 -10.49 -9.30
CA GLU A 35 -0.27 -10.31 -8.30
C GLU A 35 -1.27 -9.37 -8.95
N ILE A 36 -2.47 -9.90 -9.22
CA ILE A 36 -3.57 -9.07 -9.66
C ILE A 36 -3.85 -8.26 -8.40
N ASN A 37 -3.37 -7.03 -8.36
CA ASN A 37 -3.74 -6.08 -7.33
C ASN A 37 -5.25 -5.89 -7.48
N GLU A 38 -6.01 -6.61 -6.67
CA GLU A 38 -7.46 -6.43 -6.57
C GLU A 38 -7.65 -5.16 -5.75
N GLU A 39 -8.42 -4.19 -6.26
CA GLU A 39 -8.75 -2.98 -5.51
C GLU A 39 -9.35 -3.39 -4.17
N GLU A 40 -8.79 -2.87 -3.07
CA GLU A 40 -9.24 -3.22 -1.72
C GLU A 40 -10.69 -2.75 -1.51
N VAL A 41 -11.50 -3.62 -0.96
CA VAL A 41 -12.86 -3.26 -0.56
C VAL A 41 -12.79 -2.53 0.78
N ILE A 42 -12.88 -1.21 0.76
CA ILE A 42 -12.88 -0.39 1.98
C ILE A 42 -14.27 0.23 2.17
N ASN A 43 -14.99 -0.27 3.17
CA ASN A 43 -16.34 0.19 3.49
C ASN A 43 -16.49 0.69 4.94
N ARG A 44 -15.35 0.72 5.71
CA ARG A 44 -15.27 1.38 7.01
C ARG A 44 -13.95 2.10 7.15
N VAL A 45 -14.00 3.33 7.65
CA VAL A 45 -12.80 4.12 8.01
C VAL A 45 -12.97 4.67 9.42
N THR A 46 -11.93 4.55 10.23
CA THR A 46 -11.89 5.09 11.58
C THR A 46 -10.72 6.06 11.74
N LEU A 47 -11.01 7.30 12.16
CA LEU A 47 -10.03 8.24 12.66
C LEU A 47 -9.98 8.16 14.19
N SER A 48 -8.87 7.67 14.75
CA SER A 48 -8.62 7.65 16.20
C SER A 48 -7.85 8.90 16.58
N VAL A 49 -8.53 9.84 17.22
CA VAL A 49 -7.99 11.14 17.63
C VAL A 49 -7.64 11.12 19.10
N THR A 50 -6.35 11.15 19.42
CA THR A 50 -5.82 11.08 20.78
C THR A 50 -5.32 12.44 21.23
N ALA A 51 -5.89 12.96 22.32
CA ALA A 51 -5.51 14.22 22.95
C ALA A 51 -4.24 14.07 23.81
N SER A 52 -3.68 15.19 24.28
CA SER A 52 -2.45 15.23 25.08
C SER A 52 -2.58 14.57 26.46
N ASP A 53 -3.80 14.36 26.96
CA ASP A 53 -4.10 13.61 28.19
C ASP A 53 -4.24 12.10 27.97
N ASN A 54 -3.96 11.61 26.76
CA ASN A 54 -4.11 10.25 26.24
C ASN A 54 -5.57 9.77 26.14
N SER A 55 -6.56 10.66 26.22
CA SER A 55 -7.93 10.30 25.86
C SER A 55 -8.05 10.17 24.35
N THR A 56 -8.69 9.09 23.87
CA THR A 56 -8.91 8.84 22.44
C THR A 56 -10.42 8.90 22.15
N THR A 57 -10.75 9.54 21.04
CA THR A 57 -12.08 9.54 20.45
C THR A 57 -12.00 9.00 19.04
N ASP A 58 -12.83 8.00 18.76
CA ASP A 58 -12.92 7.39 17.44
C ASP A 58 -14.06 8.02 16.65
N TYR A 59 -13.75 8.44 15.43
CA TYR A 59 -14.71 8.93 14.44
C TYR A 59 -14.78 7.91 13.32
N THR A 60 -15.77 7.04 13.38
CA THR A 60 -15.95 5.94 12.43
C THR A 60 -17.03 6.27 11.41
N TRP A 61 -16.69 6.10 10.14
CA TRP A 61 -17.63 6.07 9.03
C TRP A 61 -17.78 4.62 8.53
N ASN A 62 -19.01 4.21 8.26
CA ASN A 62 -19.27 3.01 7.45
C ASN A 62 -19.98 3.43 6.16
N GLU A 63 -19.82 2.63 5.12
CA GLU A 63 -20.47 2.89 3.84
C GLU A 63 -21.99 3.02 3.99
N GLY A 64 -22.54 4.10 3.44
CA GLY A 64 -23.95 4.45 3.55
C GLY A 64 -24.31 5.27 4.79
N ASP A 65 -23.43 5.43 5.76
CA ASP A 65 -23.66 6.26 6.94
C ASP A 65 -23.32 7.75 6.70
N THR A 66 -23.85 8.61 7.56
CA THR A 66 -23.42 10.01 7.62
C THR A 66 -22.02 10.08 8.22
N ILE A 67 -21.11 10.80 7.57
CA ILE A 67 -19.76 11.02 8.08
C ILE A 67 -19.82 11.84 9.37
N PRO A 68 -19.19 11.38 10.48
CA PRO A 68 -19.23 12.09 11.76
C PRO A 68 -18.44 13.39 11.71
N THR A 69 -18.87 14.37 12.53
CA THR A 69 -18.11 15.61 12.72
C THR A 69 -16.98 15.40 13.71
N VAL A 70 -15.74 15.69 13.30
CA VAL A 70 -14.56 15.66 14.16
C VAL A 70 -14.57 16.91 15.04
N ALA A 71 -14.68 16.74 16.35
CA ALA A 71 -14.69 17.82 17.32
C ALA A 71 -13.30 17.96 17.98
N LEU A 72 -12.71 19.14 17.90
CA LEU A 72 -11.38 19.43 18.45
C LEU A 72 -11.45 20.66 19.36
N ALA A 73 -10.65 20.65 20.44
CA ALA A 73 -10.48 21.86 21.25
C ALA A 73 -9.52 22.85 20.54
N ALA A 74 -9.82 24.14 20.63
CA ALA A 74 -8.93 25.18 20.12
C ALA A 74 -7.60 25.21 20.87
N ASN A 75 -6.52 25.56 20.18
CA ASN A 75 -5.15 25.63 20.69
C ASN A 75 -4.64 24.28 21.27
N ALA A 76 -5.07 23.18 20.69
CA ALA A 76 -4.71 21.82 21.12
C ALA A 76 -3.97 21.05 20.03
N THR A 77 -3.19 20.05 20.47
CA THR A 77 -2.46 19.14 19.59
C THR A 77 -2.94 17.73 19.84
N TYR A 78 -3.09 16.97 18.77
CA TYR A 78 -3.58 15.61 18.77
C TYR A 78 -2.63 14.69 18.00
N SER A 79 -2.52 13.44 18.46
CA SER A 79 -2.00 12.34 17.66
C SER A 79 -3.18 11.64 17.00
N VAL A 80 -3.13 11.45 15.68
CA VAL A 80 -4.23 10.85 14.94
C VAL A 80 -3.72 9.66 14.15
N SER A 81 -4.45 8.55 14.20
CA SER A 81 -4.26 7.42 13.29
C SER A 81 -5.52 7.17 12.47
N VAL A 82 -5.36 6.75 11.23
CA VAL A 82 -6.44 6.28 10.37
C VAL A 82 -6.34 4.78 10.20
N HIS A 83 -7.50 4.12 10.18
CA HIS A 83 -7.64 2.69 9.93
C HIS A 83 -8.71 2.44 8.88
N PHE A 84 -8.43 1.49 8.00
CA PHE A 84 -9.28 1.08 6.88
C PHE A 84 -9.70 -0.37 7.08
N TYR A 85 -10.97 -0.69 6.80
CA TYR A 85 -11.51 -2.03 7.02
C TYR A 85 -12.44 -2.44 5.88
N ASP A 86 -12.38 -3.71 5.51
CA ASP A 86 -13.52 -4.38 4.90
C ASP A 86 -14.42 -4.96 6.01
N ALA A 87 -15.59 -4.37 6.16
CA ALA A 87 -16.62 -4.79 7.09
C ALA A 87 -17.86 -5.33 6.36
N SER A 88 -17.70 -5.83 5.15
CA SER A 88 -18.77 -6.45 4.35
C SER A 88 -19.39 -7.65 5.05
N ASP A 89 -18.59 -8.41 5.80
CA ASP A 89 -19.04 -9.43 6.75
C ASP A 89 -18.81 -8.96 8.18
N ALA A 90 -19.90 -8.65 8.89
CA ALA A 90 -19.82 -8.19 10.27
C ALA A 90 -19.27 -9.26 11.26
N SER A 91 -19.21 -10.53 10.85
CA SER A 91 -18.63 -11.63 11.64
C SER A 91 -17.13 -11.84 11.37
N ASP A 92 -16.59 -11.25 10.29
CA ASP A 92 -15.20 -11.38 9.86
C ASP A 92 -14.76 -10.04 9.23
N VAL A 93 -14.46 -9.07 10.08
CA VAL A 93 -14.00 -7.75 9.65
C VAL A 93 -12.50 -7.81 9.39
N GLU A 94 -12.10 -7.51 8.18
CA GLU A 94 -10.70 -7.47 7.76
C GLU A 94 -10.09 -6.09 8.01
N ASP A 95 -8.87 -6.06 8.55
CA ASP A 95 -8.11 -4.81 8.74
C ASP A 95 -7.20 -4.56 7.53
N ILE A 96 -7.73 -3.84 6.55
CA ILE A 96 -7.01 -3.43 5.33
C ILE A 96 -5.82 -2.51 5.64
N THR A 97 -5.77 -1.91 6.83
CA THR A 97 -4.63 -1.08 7.22
C THR A 97 -3.32 -1.87 7.27
N GLU A 98 -3.38 -3.18 7.57
CA GLU A 98 -2.20 -4.04 7.57
C GLU A 98 -1.62 -4.19 6.16
N GLU A 99 -2.47 -4.36 5.15
CA GLU A 99 -2.08 -4.43 3.73
C GLU A 99 -1.49 -3.08 3.25
N VAL A 100 -2.15 -1.97 3.56
CA VAL A 100 -1.62 -0.61 3.29
C VAL A 100 -0.22 -0.41 3.91
N ILE A 101 0.06 -1.03 5.07
CA ILE A 101 1.39 -0.99 5.72
C ILE A 101 2.39 -1.88 4.98
N GLU A 102 2.00 -3.09 4.59
CA GLU A 102 2.86 -4.03 3.86
C GLU A 102 3.24 -3.47 2.48
N GLU A 103 2.31 -2.74 1.86
CA GLU A 103 2.46 -2.11 0.54
C GLU A 103 2.68 -0.59 0.64
N ALA A 104 3.46 -0.15 1.64
CA ALA A 104 3.71 1.27 1.90
C ALA A 104 4.29 2.03 0.69
N ASP A 105 4.97 1.36 -0.22
CA ASP A 105 5.50 1.95 -1.46
C ASP A 105 4.37 2.34 -2.42
N GLU A 106 3.27 1.60 -2.42
CA GLU A 106 2.13 1.72 -3.33
C GLU A 106 0.98 2.54 -2.73
N HIS A 107 1.00 2.82 -1.42
CA HIS A 107 -0.07 3.56 -0.75
C HIS A 107 0.39 4.90 -0.17
N PHE A 108 -0.56 5.84 -0.09
CA PHE A 108 -0.36 7.15 0.54
C PHE A 108 -1.68 7.71 1.06
N VAL A 109 -1.71 8.13 2.32
CA VAL A 109 -2.86 8.84 2.88
C VAL A 109 -2.64 10.34 2.71
N PHE A 110 -3.58 11.00 2.06
CA PHE A 110 -3.53 12.44 1.83
C PHE A 110 -4.68 13.15 2.51
N TYR A 111 -4.37 14.26 3.17
CA TYR A 111 -5.34 15.11 3.85
C TYR A 111 -5.36 16.50 3.21
N GLU A 112 -6.54 16.96 2.82
CA GLU A 112 -6.79 18.36 2.45
C GLU A 112 -7.66 19.01 3.52
N VAL A 113 -7.19 20.13 4.09
CA VAL A 113 -7.96 20.91 5.06
C VAL A 113 -8.55 22.14 4.37
N ALA A 114 -9.86 22.31 4.47
CA ALA A 114 -10.57 23.47 3.94
C ALA A 114 -11.29 24.20 5.06
N SER A 115 -11.06 25.51 5.16
CA SER A 115 -11.73 26.46 6.06
C SER A 115 -11.48 26.27 7.56
N ALA A 116 -10.88 25.17 8.01
CA ALA A 116 -10.52 24.97 9.41
C ALA A 116 -9.12 25.49 9.72
N ASN A 117 -8.94 26.05 10.91
CA ASN A 117 -7.64 26.45 11.47
C ASN A 117 -6.89 25.22 11.99
N LEU A 118 -6.58 24.26 11.12
CA LEU A 118 -5.98 22.98 11.42
C LEU A 118 -4.76 22.76 10.55
N ALA A 119 -3.64 22.43 11.15
CA ALA A 119 -2.44 21.94 10.46
C ALA A 119 -2.27 20.45 10.71
N ILE A 120 -1.98 19.69 9.65
CA ILE A 120 -1.73 18.24 9.69
C ILE A 120 -0.32 17.99 9.20
N SER A 121 0.43 17.15 9.89
CA SER A 121 1.79 16.73 9.52
C SER A 121 2.03 15.26 9.88
N PRO A 122 2.94 14.55 9.21
CA PRO A 122 3.30 13.19 9.59
C PRO A 122 3.76 13.09 11.05
N ALA A 123 3.39 12.02 11.74
CA ALA A 123 3.93 11.73 13.06
C ALA A 123 5.34 11.10 12.93
N SER A 124 6.19 11.30 13.94
CA SER A 124 7.57 10.74 13.93
C SER A 124 7.62 9.21 14.00
N ASN A 125 6.50 8.58 14.33
CA ASN A 125 6.33 7.13 14.42
C ASN A 125 5.33 6.59 13.36
N ASP A 126 5.14 7.34 12.28
CA ASP A 126 4.36 6.88 11.14
C ASP A 126 5.09 5.76 10.37
N VAL A 127 4.37 5.08 9.51
CA VAL A 127 4.93 4.11 8.56
C VAL A 127 5.71 4.88 7.49
N ILE A 128 6.86 4.34 7.12
CA ILE A 128 7.76 4.95 6.14
C ILE A 128 7.94 3.94 5.00
N ASP A 129 7.81 4.41 3.76
CA ASP A 129 8.07 3.61 2.56
C ASP A 129 9.58 3.36 2.33
N SER A 130 9.93 2.62 1.28
CA SER A 130 11.32 2.28 0.96
C SER A 130 12.18 3.49 0.59
N ASP A 131 11.58 4.61 0.17
CA ASP A 131 12.24 5.88 -0.16
C ASP A 131 12.42 6.79 1.07
N GLY A 132 11.91 6.37 2.23
CA GLY A 132 11.96 7.13 3.48
C GLY A 132 10.86 8.19 3.60
N VAL A 133 9.79 8.07 2.82
CA VAL A 133 8.64 8.98 2.85
C VAL A 133 7.56 8.41 3.77
N SER A 134 7.02 9.25 4.64
CA SER A 134 5.90 8.93 5.52
C SER A 134 4.61 8.74 4.71
N ILE A 135 3.86 7.65 4.95
CA ILE A 135 2.60 7.39 4.23
C ILE A 135 1.37 8.00 4.90
N ASN A 136 1.55 8.72 6.02
CA ASN A 136 0.54 9.48 6.75
C ASN A 136 -0.60 8.68 7.40
N LEU A 137 -0.39 7.41 7.70
CA LEU A 137 -1.31 6.62 8.54
C LEU A 137 -1.39 7.16 9.97
N LYS A 138 -0.26 7.71 10.47
CA LYS A 138 -0.17 8.39 11.76
C LYS A 138 0.27 9.82 11.55
N THR A 139 -0.52 10.75 12.06
CA THR A 139 -0.30 12.18 11.87
C THR A 139 -0.39 12.95 13.19
N GLN A 140 0.22 14.12 13.23
CA GLN A 140 0.01 15.12 14.26
C GLN A 140 -0.89 16.22 13.74
N TRP A 141 -1.94 16.53 14.48
CA TRP A 141 -2.89 17.60 14.17
C TRP A 141 -2.74 18.73 15.17
N VAL A 142 -2.60 19.95 14.67
CA VAL A 142 -2.52 21.17 15.50
C VAL A 142 -3.73 22.02 15.19
N ALA A 143 -4.68 22.02 16.10
CA ALA A 143 -5.85 22.90 16.04
C ALA A 143 -5.49 24.27 16.63
N ALA A 144 -5.67 25.34 15.84
CA ALA A 144 -5.43 26.70 16.29
C ALA A 144 -6.71 27.33 16.87
N GLU A 145 -7.10 28.53 16.42
CA GLU A 145 -8.29 29.24 16.87
C GLU A 145 -9.58 28.52 16.42
N ALA A 146 -10.67 28.75 17.17
CA ALA A 146 -11.98 28.18 16.87
C ALA A 146 -12.40 28.44 15.42
N SER A 147 -12.89 27.40 14.75
CA SER A 147 -13.31 27.45 13.34
C SER A 147 -14.03 26.18 12.95
N ASP A 148 -14.85 26.26 11.92
CA ASP A 148 -15.47 25.10 11.28
C ASP A 148 -14.86 24.90 9.87
N GLY A 149 -14.82 23.66 9.43
CA GLY A 149 -14.30 23.32 8.11
C GLY A 149 -14.51 21.87 7.73
N VAL A 150 -13.69 21.41 6.80
CA VAL A 150 -13.73 20.04 6.29
C VAL A 150 -12.30 19.50 6.16
N ILE A 151 -12.11 18.26 6.57
CA ILE A 151 -10.92 17.46 6.29
C ILE A 151 -11.32 16.45 5.22
N ARG A 152 -10.71 16.57 4.03
CA ARG A 152 -10.84 15.55 2.99
C ARG A 152 -9.70 14.56 3.17
N LEU A 153 -10.05 13.31 3.36
CA LEU A 153 -9.13 12.19 3.51
C LEU A 153 -9.18 11.34 2.23
N PHE A 154 -8.02 10.99 1.72
CA PHE A 154 -7.85 10.08 0.59
C PHE A 154 -6.91 8.96 0.99
N LEU A 155 -7.26 7.70 0.73
CA LEU A 155 -6.29 6.65 0.53
C LEU A 155 -6.00 6.60 -0.96
N ILE A 156 -4.73 6.70 -1.32
CA ILE A 156 -4.28 6.76 -2.71
C ILE A 156 -3.42 5.54 -2.99
N HIS A 157 -3.78 4.82 -4.03
CA HIS A 157 -3.03 3.72 -4.58
C HIS A 157 -2.18 4.19 -5.77
N GLU A 158 -0.94 3.69 -5.84
CA GLU A 158 0.06 4.03 -6.85
C GLU A 158 0.24 5.56 -7.04
N PRO A 159 0.55 6.32 -5.97
CA PRO A 159 0.78 7.75 -6.09
C PRO A 159 1.98 8.03 -7.01
N ASN A 160 1.83 8.98 -7.93
CA ASN A 160 2.92 9.38 -8.82
C ASN A 160 3.98 10.24 -8.09
N ASP A 161 3.57 11.03 -7.11
CA ASP A 161 4.44 11.93 -6.32
C ASP A 161 3.87 12.18 -4.92
N LYS A 162 4.40 11.47 -3.91
CA LYS A 162 4.00 11.64 -2.50
C LYS A 162 4.38 13.01 -1.91
N ALA A 163 5.23 13.80 -2.58
CA ALA A 163 5.55 15.17 -2.20
C ALA A 163 4.57 16.21 -2.75
N GLY A 164 3.59 15.79 -3.57
CA GLY A 164 2.55 16.64 -4.11
C GLY A 164 1.73 17.31 -3.00
N THR A 165 1.35 18.58 -3.19
CA THR A 165 0.60 19.37 -2.20
C THR A 165 -0.89 19.44 -2.48
N THR A 166 -1.36 18.81 -3.53
CA THR A 166 -2.78 18.70 -3.90
C THR A 166 -3.07 17.28 -4.39
N ARG A 167 -4.32 16.82 -4.26
CA ARG A 167 -4.72 15.50 -4.75
C ARG A 167 -4.32 15.27 -6.22
N GLY A 168 -4.50 16.30 -7.06
CA GLY A 168 -4.14 16.22 -8.48
C GLY A 168 -2.64 16.14 -8.76
N ALA A 169 -1.79 16.74 -7.91
CA ALA A 169 -0.33 16.68 -8.02
C ALA A 169 0.22 15.31 -7.58
N ILE A 170 -0.41 14.68 -6.57
CA ILE A 170 -0.03 13.36 -6.09
C ILE A 170 -0.31 12.30 -7.16
N GLY A 171 -1.42 12.39 -7.89
CA GLY A 171 -1.82 11.38 -8.89
C GLY A 171 -2.26 10.08 -8.25
N GLY A 172 -2.19 8.96 -8.97
CA GLY A 172 -2.67 7.64 -8.54
C GLY A 172 -4.20 7.52 -8.51
N ALA A 173 -4.71 6.35 -8.20
CA ALA A 173 -6.12 6.07 -7.96
C ALA A 173 -6.53 6.47 -6.52
N SER A 174 -7.81 6.57 -6.22
CA SER A 174 -8.30 6.72 -4.83
C SER A 174 -9.14 5.51 -4.49
N ASP A 175 -8.70 4.71 -3.50
CA ASP A 175 -9.46 3.59 -2.96
C ASP A 175 -10.55 4.11 -2.03
N VAL A 176 -10.26 5.21 -1.32
CA VAL A 176 -11.20 5.92 -0.46
C VAL A 176 -11.08 7.42 -0.63
N GLU A 177 -12.23 8.10 -0.65
CA GLU A 177 -12.34 9.55 -0.52
C GLU A 177 -13.47 9.89 0.46
N LEU A 178 -13.14 10.52 1.59
CA LEU A 178 -14.10 10.94 2.61
C LEU A 178 -13.92 12.40 2.98
N SER A 179 -15.04 13.06 3.32
CA SER A 179 -15.04 14.47 3.74
C SER A 179 -15.59 14.59 5.15
N PHE A 180 -14.71 14.60 6.15
CA PHE A 180 -15.08 14.75 7.55
C PHE A 180 -15.35 16.24 7.86
N PRO A 181 -16.57 16.63 8.26
CA PRO A 181 -16.75 17.92 8.89
C PRO A 181 -15.88 18.05 10.14
N VAL A 182 -15.26 19.20 10.37
CA VAL A 182 -14.47 19.47 11.56
C VAL A 182 -14.96 20.73 12.25
N SER A 183 -15.08 20.68 13.58
CA SER A 183 -15.42 21.84 14.43
C SER A 183 -14.36 21.99 15.52
N ILE A 184 -13.68 23.13 15.50
CA ILE A 184 -12.68 23.54 16.50
C ILE A 184 -13.35 24.55 17.42
N GLN A 185 -13.43 24.26 18.74
CA GLN A 185 -14.16 25.04 19.75
C GLN A 185 -13.29 25.43 20.93
#